data_ed79713be7e7b240484996c580759c3f
#
_entry.id   ed79713be7e7b240484996c580759c3f
#
_cell.length_a   1.000
_cell.length_b   1.000
_cell.length_c   1.000
_cell.angle_alpha   90.00
_cell.angle_beta   90.00
_cell.angle_gamma   90.00
#
_symmetry.space_group_name_H-M   'P 1'
#
loop_
_entity.id
_entity.type
_entity.pdbx_description
1 polymer ?
#
loop_
_entity_poly.entity_id
_entity_poly.type
_entity_poly.pdbx_seq_one_letter_code
_entity_poly.pdbx_strand_id
1 'polypeptide(L)'
;ATMAGITEVNPLVPHYYCSNCHYSDFDSEEVKKYVGGCGHDMPDKNCPVCGQKLVKDGFDIPFETFLGFKGNKEPDIDLNFSGDYQSKAHKYTEVIFGKGQTFRAGTIAALAEKTAYGYVKNYYEERGDRKRNCEIDRIVAGCTGIRRSTGQHPGGIVVLPHGEDINSFTPIQHPANDMTTDIITTHFDYHSIDHNLLKLDILGHDDPTMIKTLEELINSDAMDNKYDGVNNVFKATDIPLDDPGVMGLFAGTEVLGITPEDIDGCPLGCLGVPEFGTDFVIQMVIDTKPKTLSDLIRISGLSHGTDVWLNNAQTLIEEGKATISTAICTR
;
A
#
# COMPACT_ATOMS: atom_id res chain seq x y z
N ALA A 1 -10.41 7.02 -11.96
CA ALA A 1 -8.96 6.97 -11.89
C ALA A 1 -8.39 6.26 -13.12
N THR A 2 -8.73 5.00 -13.40
CA THR A 2 -8.23 4.22 -14.55
C THR A 2 -8.53 4.90 -15.89
N MET A 3 -9.77 5.32 -16.12
CA MET A 3 -10.16 6.03 -17.36
C MET A 3 -9.44 7.39 -17.53
N ALA A 4 -9.00 8.00 -16.45
CA ALA A 4 -8.24 9.25 -16.48
C ALA A 4 -6.71 9.03 -16.55
N GLY A 5 -6.24 7.78 -16.59
CA GLY A 5 -4.81 7.44 -16.60
C GLY A 5 -4.08 7.77 -15.31
N ILE A 6 -4.80 7.84 -14.17
CA ILE A 6 -4.19 8.11 -12.85
C ILE A 6 -3.68 6.81 -12.23
N THR A 7 -4.33 5.69 -12.51
CA THR A 7 -3.91 4.36 -12.09
C THR A 7 -4.15 3.38 -13.25
N GLU A 8 -3.36 2.34 -13.31
CA GLU A 8 -3.49 1.25 -14.26
C GLU A 8 -4.35 0.11 -13.71
N VAL A 9 -4.72 0.16 -12.44
CA VAL A 9 -5.59 -0.83 -11.81
C VAL A 9 -7.02 -0.63 -12.28
N ASN A 10 -7.49 -1.52 -13.14
CA ASN A 10 -8.86 -1.54 -13.63
C ASN A 10 -9.77 -2.32 -12.66
N PRO A 11 -10.73 -1.67 -11.98
CA PRO A 11 -11.57 -2.31 -10.97
C PRO A 11 -12.65 -3.24 -11.54
N LEU A 12 -12.80 -3.29 -12.85
CA LEU A 12 -13.79 -4.16 -13.48
C LEU A 12 -13.48 -5.65 -13.23
N VAL A 13 -14.48 -6.48 -13.43
CA VAL A 13 -14.29 -7.94 -13.42
C VAL A 13 -13.30 -8.37 -14.48
N PRO A 14 -12.63 -9.52 -14.32
CA PRO A 14 -11.74 -10.07 -15.33
C PRO A 14 -12.40 -10.10 -16.71
N HIS A 15 -11.68 -9.67 -17.72
CA HIS A 15 -12.18 -9.63 -19.09
C HIS A 15 -11.06 -9.61 -20.12
N TYR A 16 -11.40 -9.97 -21.34
CA TYR A 16 -10.57 -9.74 -22.51
C TYR A 16 -11.07 -8.53 -23.30
N TYR A 17 -10.16 -7.79 -23.89
CA TYR A 17 -10.52 -6.81 -24.93
C TYR A 17 -9.49 -6.78 -26.07
N CYS A 18 -9.95 -6.36 -27.22
CA CYS A 18 -9.10 -6.17 -28.40
C CYS A 18 -8.86 -4.69 -28.64
N SER A 19 -7.59 -4.27 -28.58
CA SER A 19 -7.20 -2.88 -28.85
C SER A 19 -7.44 -2.43 -30.29
N ASN A 20 -7.53 -3.38 -31.24
CA ASN A 20 -7.70 -3.09 -32.66
C ASN A 20 -9.18 -2.98 -33.08
N CYS A 21 -10.01 -3.96 -32.76
CA CYS A 21 -11.39 -4.01 -33.23
C CYS A 21 -12.42 -3.77 -32.13
N HIS A 22 -11.97 -3.48 -30.91
CA HIS A 22 -12.82 -3.21 -29.73
C HIS A 22 -13.74 -4.36 -29.32
N TYR A 23 -13.47 -5.59 -29.78
CA TYR A 23 -14.10 -6.78 -29.24
C TYR A 23 -13.83 -6.89 -27.75
N SER A 24 -14.82 -7.26 -26.96
CA SER A 24 -14.67 -7.52 -25.52
C SER A 24 -15.42 -8.77 -25.10
N ASP A 25 -14.91 -9.46 -24.10
CA ASP A 25 -15.47 -10.69 -23.55
C ASP A 25 -15.45 -10.62 -22.02
N PHE A 26 -16.63 -10.45 -21.42
CA PHE A 26 -16.87 -10.39 -19.98
C PHE A 26 -17.60 -11.64 -19.47
N ASP A 27 -18.23 -12.44 -20.36
CA ASP A 27 -19.27 -13.39 -19.98
C ASP A 27 -18.96 -14.84 -20.37
N SER A 28 -17.88 -15.10 -21.10
CA SER A 28 -17.53 -16.47 -21.48
C SER A 28 -17.27 -17.36 -20.26
N GLU A 29 -17.52 -18.64 -20.40
CA GLU A 29 -17.27 -19.64 -19.33
C GLU A 29 -15.80 -19.68 -18.92
N GLU A 30 -14.88 -19.23 -19.76
CA GLU A 30 -13.49 -19.10 -19.45
C GLU A 30 -13.24 -17.90 -18.50
N VAL A 31 -13.78 -16.73 -18.82
CA VAL A 31 -13.68 -15.53 -18.01
C VAL A 31 -14.32 -15.71 -16.63
N LYS A 32 -15.48 -16.35 -16.57
CA LYS A 32 -16.21 -16.61 -15.32
C LYS A 32 -15.40 -17.39 -14.28
N LYS A 33 -14.41 -18.20 -14.71
CA LYS A 33 -13.54 -18.95 -13.79
C LYS A 33 -12.60 -18.05 -12.99
N TYR A 34 -12.37 -16.83 -13.47
CA TYR A 34 -11.44 -15.87 -12.87
C TYR A 34 -12.15 -14.73 -12.13
N VAL A 35 -13.49 -14.73 -12.10
CA VAL A 35 -14.26 -13.78 -11.29
C VAL A 35 -13.87 -13.91 -9.82
N GLY A 36 -13.67 -12.81 -9.14
CA GLY A 36 -13.09 -12.74 -7.80
C GLY A 36 -11.55 -12.83 -7.79
N GLY A 37 -10.92 -12.84 -8.96
CA GLY A 37 -9.47 -12.88 -9.14
C GLY A 37 -8.94 -11.72 -9.98
N CYS A 38 -7.96 -12.00 -10.82
CA CYS A 38 -7.32 -11.02 -11.69
C CYS A 38 -7.37 -11.46 -13.15
N GLY A 39 -7.72 -10.54 -14.05
CA GLY A 39 -7.76 -10.82 -15.49
C GLY A 39 -6.38 -11.18 -16.06
N HIS A 40 -5.30 -10.69 -15.49
CA HIS A 40 -3.95 -11.02 -15.91
C HIS A 40 -3.59 -12.50 -15.72
N ASP A 41 -4.27 -13.20 -14.82
CA ASP A 41 -4.10 -14.65 -14.59
C ASP A 41 -4.81 -15.52 -15.67
N MET A 42 -5.61 -14.90 -16.56
CA MET A 42 -6.29 -15.62 -17.66
C MET A 42 -5.29 -16.08 -18.73
N PRO A 43 -5.57 -17.16 -19.45
CA PRO A 43 -4.71 -17.61 -20.53
C PRO A 43 -4.66 -16.62 -21.71
N ASP A 44 -3.57 -16.62 -22.44
CA ASP A 44 -3.44 -15.86 -23.67
C ASP A 44 -4.40 -16.36 -24.74
N LYS A 45 -5.06 -15.43 -25.44
CA LYS A 45 -6.07 -15.74 -26.46
C LYS A 45 -6.03 -14.73 -27.59
N ASN A 46 -6.34 -15.19 -28.79
CA ASN A 46 -6.48 -14.30 -29.96
C ASN A 46 -7.92 -13.87 -30.13
N CYS A 47 -8.08 -12.65 -30.62
CA CYS A 47 -9.38 -12.07 -30.93
C CYS A 47 -10.12 -12.91 -31.98
N PRO A 48 -11.36 -13.36 -31.72
CA PRO A 48 -12.14 -14.14 -32.68
C PRO A 48 -12.57 -13.33 -33.90
N VAL A 49 -12.50 -11.99 -33.84
CA VAL A 49 -12.92 -11.10 -34.92
C VAL A 49 -11.77 -10.75 -35.85
N CYS A 50 -10.60 -10.34 -35.31
CA CYS A 50 -9.50 -9.84 -36.11
C CYS A 50 -8.20 -10.64 -36.00
N GLY A 51 -8.15 -11.65 -35.14
CA GLY A 51 -6.99 -12.53 -34.95
C GLY A 51 -5.84 -11.96 -34.14
N GLN A 52 -5.89 -10.69 -33.72
CA GLN A 52 -4.84 -10.11 -32.86
C GLN A 52 -4.91 -10.65 -31.43
N LYS A 53 -3.78 -10.65 -30.72
CA LYS A 53 -3.72 -11.04 -29.32
C LYS A 53 -4.65 -10.13 -28.50
N LEU A 54 -5.51 -10.73 -27.68
CA LEU A 54 -6.37 -10.03 -26.76
C LEU A 54 -5.56 -9.52 -25.56
N VAL A 55 -5.94 -8.35 -25.05
CA VAL A 55 -5.45 -7.83 -23.78
C VAL A 55 -6.29 -8.43 -22.67
N LYS A 56 -5.63 -8.83 -21.60
CA LYS A 56 -6.21 -9.36 -20.36
C LYS A 56 -6.22 -8.26 -19.32
N ASP A 57 -7.36 -8.01 -18.65
CA ASP A 57 -7.49 -6.92 -17.70
C ASP A 57 -8.57 -7.23 -16.65
N GLY A 58 -8.65 -6.39 -15.62
CA GLY A 58 -9.66 -6.45 -14.57
C GLY A 58 -9.13 -7.07 -13.27
N PHE A 59 -9.26 -6.31 -12.16
CA PHE A 59 -8.84 -6.74 -10.82
C PHE A 59 -10.03 -7.08 -9.90
N ASP A 60 -11.25 -7.04 -10.42
CA ASP A 60 -12.50 -7.38 -9.73
C ASP A 60 -12.65 -6.74 -8.34
N ILE A 61 -12.47 -5.41 -8.29
CA ILE A 61 -12.54 -4.66 -7.03
C ILE A 61 -13.98 -4.19 -6.79
N PRO A 62 -14.65 -4.68 -5.74
CA PRO A 62 -16.01 -4.25 -5.42
C PRO A 62 -16.08 -2.74 -5.13
N PHE A 63 -17.07 -2.07 -5.65
CA PHE A 63 -17.26 -0.62 -5.48
C PHE A 63 -17.46 -0.24 -4.00
N GLU A 64 -18.01 -1.14 -3.22
CA GLU A 64 -18.22 -1.01 -1.77
C GLU A 64 -16.90 -0.86 -1.01
N THR A 65 -15.79 -1.32 -1.55
CA THR A 65 -14.45 -1.15 -0.98
C THR A 65 -14.09 0.34 -0.88
N PHE A 66 -14.52 1.14 -1.86
CA PHE A 66 -14.21 2.57 -1.90
C PHE A 66 -15.26 3.43 -1.19
N LEU A 67 -16.53 3.14 -1.39
CA LEU A 67 -17.63 4.00 -0.95
C LEU A 67 -18.40 3.45 0.25
N GLY A 68 -18.10 2.24 0.72
CA GLY A 68 -18.88 1.52 1.71
C GLY A 68 -20.23 1.03 1.17
N PHE A 69 -20.89 0.14 1.90
CA PHE A 69 -22.14 -0.48 1.47
C PHE A 69 -23.31 0.51 1.30
N LYS A 70 -23.23 1.67 1.92
CA LYS A 70 -24.27 2.73 1.83
C LYS A 70 -23.85 3.91 0.96
N GLY A 71 -22.68 3.87 0.34
CA GLY A 71 -22.12 4.97 -0.44
C GLY A 71 -21.79 6.23 0.40
N ASN A 72 -21.60 6.08 1.69
CA ASN A 72 -21.37 7.17 2.63
C ASN A 72 -19.94 7.17 3.24
N LYS A 73 -19.06 6.29 2.77
CA LYS A 73 -17.66 6.28 3.14
C LYS A 73 -16.89 7.25 2.24
N GLU A 74 -16.13 8.16 2.82
CA GLU A 74 -15.15 8.93 2.10
C GLU A 74 -13.94 8.04 1.77
N PRO A 75 -13.48 8.00 0.51
CA PRO A 75 -12.33 7.18 0.15
C PRO A 75 -11.04 7.78 0.71
N ASP A 76 -10.17 6.94 1.25
CA ASP A 76 -8.78 7.28 1.45
C ASP A 76 -8.09 7.42 0.08
N ILE A 77 -7.30 8.48 -0.09
CA ILE A 77 -6.60 8.76 -1.34
C ILE A 77 -5.11 8.72 -1.07
N ASP A 78 -4.50 7.58 -1.38
CA ASP A 78 -3.06 7.37 -1.29
C ASP A 78 -2.43 7.61 -2.66
N LEU A 79 -1.45 8.52 -2.70
CA LEU A 79 -0.72 8.88 -3.91
C LEU A 79 0.76 8.58 -3.71
N ASN A 80 1.26 7.59 -4.43
CA ASN A 80 2.64 7.16 -4.36
C ASN A 80 3.51 7.96 -5.32
N PHE A 81 4.45 8.71 -4.78
CA PHE A 81 5.45 9.47 -5.52
C PHE A 81 6.86 8.94 -5.24
N SER A 82 7.78 9.20 -6.14
CA SER A 82 9.19 9.08 -5.82
C SER A 82 9.54 9.95 -4.59
N GLY A 83 10.30 9.40 -3.64
CA GLY A 83 10.72 10.11 -2.43
C GLY A 83 11.37 11.46 -2.74
N ASP A 84 12.13 11.55 -3.83
CA ASP A 84 12.79 12.79 -4.28
C ASP A 84 11.81 13.88 -4.72
N TYR A 85 10.60 13.50 -5.11
CA TYR A 85 9.57 14.43 -5.60
C TYR A 85 8.43 14.68 -4.61
N GLN A 86 8.36 13.95 -3.51
CA GLN A 86 7.28 14.07 -2.52
C GLN A 86 7.07 15.52 -2.05
N SER A 87 8.14 16.22 -1.73
CA SER A 87 8.06 17.63 -1.26
C SER A 87 7.52 18.59 -2.32
N LYS A 88 7.82 18.30 -3.60
CA LYS A 88 7.27 19.09 -4.73
C LYS A 88 5.78 18.78 -4.92
N ALA A 89 5.37 17.51 -4.79
CA ALA A 89 3.96 17.12 -4.83
C ALA A 89 3.15 17.78 -3.71
N HIS A 90 3.68 17.81 -2.48
CA HIS A 90 3.06 18.53 -1.36
C HIS A 90 2.83 20.03 -1.69
N LYS A 91 3.84 20.72 -2.23
CA LYS A 91 3.68 22.13 -2.60
C LYS A 91 2.70 22.31 -3.76
N TYR A 92 2.61 21.36 -4.66
CA TYR A 92 1.74 21.44 -5.82
C TYR A 92 0.25 21.35 -5.44
N THR A 93 -0.08 20.78 -4.29
CA THR A 93 -1.46 20.79 -3.79
C THR A 93 -2.01 22.21 -3.62
N GLU A 94 -1.16 23.17 -3.22
CA GLU A 94 -1.55 24.59 -3.14
C GLU A 94 -1.87 25.19 -4.51
N VAL A 95 -1.25 24.68 -5.58
CA VAL A 95 -1.54 25.13 -6.96
C VAL A 95 -2.89 24.60 -7.42
N ILE A 96 -3.21 23.34 -7.06
CA ILE A 96 -4.45 22.67 -7.45
C ILE A 96 -5.65 23.23 -6.68
N PHE A 97 -5.54 23.31 -5.35
CA PHE A 97 -6.67 23.64 -4.47
C PHE A 97 -6.72 25.13 -4.07
N GLY A 98 -5.65 25.85 -4.26
CA GLY A 98 -5.53 27.26 -3.87
C GLY A 98 -4.68 27.46 -2.62
N LYS A 99 -4.00 28.60 -2.56
CA LYS A 99 -3.17 28.98 -1.41
C LYS A 99 -4.03 29.15 -0.16
N GLY A 100 -3.62 28.51 0.93
CA GLY A 100 -4.36 28.53 2.19
C GLY A 100 -5.52 27.53 2.26
N GLN A 101 -5.71 26.68 1.24
CA GLN A 101 -6.72 25.63 1.23
C GLN A 101 -6.13 24.23 1.53
N THR A 102 -4.81 24.11 1.67
CA THR A 102 -4.14 22.84 1.99
C THR A 102 -3.17 23.03 3.14
N PHE A 103 -3.18 22.07 4.06
CA PHE A 103 -2.31 22.07 5.25
C PHE A 103 -1.74 20.67 5.46
N ARG A 104 -0.52 20.59 5.96
CA ARG A 104 0.01 19.29 6.41
C ARG A 104 -0.77 18.80 7.61
N ALA A 105 -1.10 17.52 7.63
CA ALA A 105 -1.73 16.89 8.79
C ALA A 105 -0.74 16.88 9.97
N GLY A 106 -1.19 17.33 11.12
CA GLY A 106 -0.45 17.23 12.37
C GLY A 106 -0.62 15.85 13.00
N THR A 107 0.36 15.44 13.79
CA THR A 107 0.29 14.25 14.63
C THR A 107 0.53 14.61 16.08
N ILE A 108 -0.13 13.88 16.97
CA ILE A 108 0.06 13.97 18.41
C ILE A 108 0.70 12.69 18.89
N ALA A 109 1.96 12.75 19.32
CA ALA A 109 2.62 11.62 19.95
C ALA A 109 2.23 11.57 21.43
N ALA A 110 1.46 10.56 21.80
CA ALA A 110 1.10 10.27 23.17
C ALA A 110 2.07 9.27 23.81
N LEU A 111 2.13 9.27 25.13
CA LEU A 111 2.94 8.33 25.89
C LEU A 111 2.29 6.94 25.85
N ALA A 112 2.96 5.99 25.22
CA ALA A 112 2.50 4.60 25.16
C ALA A 112 2.71 3.91 26.51
N GLU A 113 1.84 2.94 26.85
CA GLU A 113 1.85 2.20 28.10
C GLU A 113 3.21 1.60 28.44
N LYS A 114 3.86 0.90 27.49
CA LYS A 114 5.18 0.31 27.68
C LYS A 114 6.27 1.35 28.02
N THR A 115 6.20 2.53 27.39
CA THR A 115 7.14 3.62 27.67
C THR A 115 6.86 4.25 29.02
N ALA A 116 5.57 4.44 29.38
CA ALA A 116 5.15 4.94 30.68
C ALA A 116 5.62 4.01 31.79
N TYR A 117 5.47 2.68 31.60
CA TYR A 117 5.95 1.68 32.54
C TYR A 117 7.46 1.80 32.79
N GLY A 118 8.24 1.93 31.75
CA GLY A 118 9.69 2.15 31.86
C GLY A 118 10.03 3.40 32.67
N TYR A 119 9.35 4.52 32.41
CA TYR A 119 9.59 5.76 33.17
C TYR A 119 9.21 5.65 34.65
N VAL A 120 8.06 5.07 34.95
CA VAL A 120 7.61 4.90 36.34
C VAL A 120 8.54 3.96 37.10
N LYS A 121 8.97 2.86 36.47
CA LYS A 121 9.90 1.92 37.07
C LYS A 121 11.25 2.57 37.35
N ASN A 122 11.85 3.25 36.36
CA ASN A 122 13.13 3.95 36.51
C ASN A 122 13.06 5.03 37.60
N TYR A 123 11.95 5.78 37.66
CA TYR A 123 11.74 6.80 38.69
C TYR A 123 11.87 6.25 40.10
N TYR A 124 11.30 5.07 40.36
CA TYR A 124 11.42 4.42 41.67
C TYR A 124 12.77 3.78 41.92
N GLU A 125 13.38 3.19 40.89
CA GLU A 125 14.72 2.59 40.99
C GLU A 125 15.78 3.64 41.32
N GLU A 126 15.77 4.80 40.67
CA GLU A 126 16.67 5.92 40.96
C GLU A 126 16.57 6.46 42.38
N ARG A 127 15.42 6.28 43.04
CA ARG A 127 15.17 6.70 44.42
C ARG A 127 15.38 5.58 45.44
N GLY A 128 15.75 4.39 44.97
CA GLY A 128 15.88 3.23 45.85
C GLY A 128 14.59 2.73 46.46
N ASP A 129 13.45 3.15 45.92
CA ASP A 129 12.13 2.82 46.39
C ASP A 129 11.55 1.64 45.59
N ARG A 130 11.18 0.56 46.25
CA ARG A 130 10.57 -0.60 45.61
C ARG A 130 9.04 -0.56 45.76
N LYS A 131 8.34 -0.45 44.62
CA LYS A 131 6.89 -0.57 44.58
C LYS A 131 6.48 -1.93 43.99
N ARG A 132 5.26 -2.37 44.35
CA ARG A 132 4.63 -3.54 43.73
C ARG A 132 4.23 -3.20 42.31
N ASN A 133 4.21 -4.20 41.41
CA ASN A 133 3.80 -4.00 40.03
C ASN A 133 2.43 -3.34 39.91
N CYS A 134 1.44 -3.75 40.72
CA CYS A 134 0.12 -3.14 40.69
C CYS A 134 0.09 -1.64 41.03
N GLU A 135 1.03 -1.14 41.83
CA GLU A 135 1.17 0.29 42.09
C GLU A 135 1.86 1.00 40.92
N ILE A 136 2.83 0.35 40.29
CA ILE A 136 3.46 0.83 39.06
C ILE A 136 2.39 0.94 37.96
N ASP A 137 1.61 -0.12 37.75
CA ASP A 137 0.54 -0.18 36.74
C ASP A 137 -0.52 0.90 36.96
N ARG A 138 -0.91 1.16 38.24
CA ARG A 138 -1.84 2.23 38.58
C ARG A 138 -1.35 3.61 38.14
N ILE A 139 -0.05 3.89 38.33
CA ILE A 139 0.54 5.17 37.92
C ILE A 139 0.70 5.22 36.39
N VAL A 140 1.12 4.11 35.78
CA VAL A 140 1.24 3.96 34.34
C VAL A 140 -0.08 4.28 33.64
N ALA A 141 -1.21 3.75 34.17
CA ALA A 141 -2.54 4.04 33.64
C ALA A 141 -2.85 5.55 33.63
N GLY A 142 -2.40 6.28 34.65
CA GLY A 142 -2.56 7.74 34.70
C GLY A 142 -1.61 8.54 33.82
N CYS A 143 -0.53 7.92 33.35
CA CYS A 143 0.47 8.53 32.46
C CYS A 143 0.26 8.16 30.97
N THR A 144 -0.41 7.05 30.70
CA THR A 144 -0.66 6.58 29.34
C THR A 144 -1.62 7.52 28.61
N GLY A 145 -1.34 7.80 27.33
CA GLY A 145 -2.16 8.68 26.50
C GLY A 145 -1.89 10.17 26.66
N ILE A 146 -1.05 10.57 27.61
CA ILE A 146 -0.68 11.99 27.80
C ILE A 146 0.17 12.43 26.59
N ARG A 147 -0.14 13.61 26.04
CA ARG A 147 0.61 14.21 24.95
C ARG A 147 2.07 14.44 25.35
N ARG A 148 2.97 13.88 24.56
CA ARG A 148 4.42 14.05 24.73
C ARG A 148 4.98 15.12 23.81
N SER A 149 4.63 15.04 22.51
CA SER A 149 5.08 15.97 21.49
C SER A 149 4.05 16.08 20.37
N THR A 150 4.22 17.07 19.52
CA THR A 150 3.52 17.19 18.25
C THR A 150 4.49 17.00 17.11
N GLY A 151 4.00 16.48 16.00
CA GLY A 151 4.78 16.23 14.80
C GLY A 151 3.96 16.54 13.55
N GLN A 152 4.52 16.20 12.41
CA GLN A 152 3.82 16.22 11.13
C GLN A 152 3.59 14.79 10.64
N HIS A 153 2.46 14.55 10.00
CA HIS A 153 2.24 13.31 9.28
C HIS A 153 3.16 13.26 8.05
N PRO A 154 3.84 12.14 7.77
CA PRO A 154 4.86 12.07 6.71
C PRO A 154 4.29 12.32 5.31
N GLY A 155 3.03 11.96 5.05
CA GLY A 155 2.39 12.08 3.74
C GLY A 155 1.08 12.87 3.74
N GLY A 156 0.46 13.07 4.90
CA GLY A 156 -0.91 13.60 5.01
C GLY A 156 -1.02 15.09 4.69
N ILE A 157 -1.87 15.40 3.72
CA ILE A 157 -2.30 16.76 3.38
C ILE A 157 -3.81 16.86 3.60
N VAL A 158 -4.22 17.79 4.45
CA VAL A 158 -5.63 18.10 4.68
C VAL A 158 -6.05 19.15 3.67
N VAL A 159 -7.15 18.91 2.96
CA VAL A 159 -7.74 19.82 1.99
C VAL A 159 -9.04 20.38 2.56
N LEU A 160 -9.14 21.71 2.56
CA LEU A 160 -10.33 22.41 3.03
C LEU A 160 -11.40 22.49 1.93
N PRO A 161 -12.68 22.50 2.30
CA PRO A 161 -13.74 22.92 1.39
C PRO A 161 -13.49 24.34 0.87
N HIS A 162 -13.87 24.59 -0.36
CA HIS A 162 -13.63 25.89 -0.99
C HIS A 162 -14.33 27.02 -0.23
N GLY A 163 -13.56 28.03 0.14
CA GLY A 163 -14.05 29.22 0.86
C GLY A 163 -14.09 29.10 2.38
N GLU A 164 -13.71 27.95 2.94
CA GLU A 164 -13.62 27.76 4.39
C GLU A 164 -12.23 28.14 4.93
N ASP A 165 -12.21 28.49 6.22
CA ASP A 165 -10.96 28.79 6.97
C ASP A 165 -10.59 27.60 7.85
N ILE A 166 -9.31 27.23 7.87
CA ILE A 166 -8.79 26.14 8.70
C ILE A 166 -9.15 26.30 10.18
N ASN A 167 -9.20 27.53 10.67
CA ASN A 167 -9.50 27.82 12.07
C ASN A 167 -10.95 27.48 12.48
N SER A 168 -11.83 27.23 11.49
CA SER A 168 -13.17 26.69 11.75
C SER A 168 -13.13 25.21 12.14
N PHE A 169 -12.05 24.50 11.82
CA PHE A 169 -11.88 23.07 12.04
C PHE A 169 -10.83 22.76 13.12
N THR A 170 -9.69 23.44 13.08
CA THR A 170 -8.56 23.18 13.97
C THR A 170 -7.63 24.38 14.05
N PRO A 171 -6.98 24.63 15.19
CA PRO A 171 -5.83 25.52 15.24
C PRO A 171 -4.69 25.00 14.35
N ILE A 172 -3.80 25.88 13.97
CA ILE A 172 -2.57 25.53 13.26
C ILE A 172 -1.36 25.72 14.16
N GLN A 173 -0.27 25.00 13.87
CA GLN A 173 0.94 25.05 14.68
C GLN A 173 2.20 24.79 13.86
N HIS A 174 3.34 25.18 14.40
CA HIS A 174 4.63 24.67 13.98
C HIS A 174 4.89 23.33 14.72
N PRO A 175 5.12 22.21 14.01
CA PRO A 175 5.32 20.91 14.65
C PRO A 175 6.57 20.97 15.55
N ALA A 176 6.52 20.27 16.69
CA ALA A 176 7.54 20.28 17.73
C ALA A 176 7.93 21.68 18.26
N ASN A 177 7.09 22.71 18.04
CA ASN A 177 7.37 24.12 18.34
C ASN A 177 8.61 24.68 17.62
N ASP A 178 8.97 24.09 16.48
CA ASP A 178 10.11 24.56 15.68
C ASP A 178 9.70 25.74 14.81
N MET A 179 10.05 26.94 15.27
CA MET A 179 9.79 28.20 14.57
C MET A 179 10.82 28.51 13.48
N THR A 180 11.82 27.66 13.29
CA THR A 180 12.87 27.88 12.28
C THR A 180 12.45 27.39 10.89
N THR A 181 11.35 26.63 10.80
CA THR A 181 10.79 26.12 9.54
C THR A 181 9.49 26.82 9.18
N ASP A 182 9.23 26.95 7.87
CA ASP A 182 7.96 27.47 7.35
C ASP A 182 6.84 26.40 7.35
N ILE A 183 7.08 25.24 7.96
CA ILE A 183 6.12 24.14 7.99
C ILE A 183 5.02 24.47 9.00
N ILE A 184 3.80 24.51 8.51
CA ILE A 184 2.58 24.67 9.33
C ILE A 184 1.76 23.40 9.20
N THR A 185 1.30 22.87 10.34
CA THR A 185 0.43 21.70 10.41
C THR A 185 -0.88 22.02 11.11
N THR A 186 -1.88 21.16 10.89
CA THR A 186 -3.06 21.13 11.77
C THR A 186 -2.63 20.77 13.20
N HIS A 187 -3.35 21.27 14.20
CA HIS A 187 -3.03 20.96 15.59
C HIS A 187 -3.76 19.70 16.08
N PHE A 188 -5.06 19.59 15.81
CA PHE A 188 -5.81 18.41 16.20
C PHE A 188 -5.33 17.20 15.37
N ASP A 189 -5.34 16.04 16.01
CA ASP A 189 -5.13 14.78 15.30
C ASP A 189 -6.18 14.63 14.20
N TYR A 190 -5.76 14.17 13.03
CA TYR A 190 -6.64 14.09 11.86
C TYR A 190 -7.90 13.26 12.15
N HIS A 191 -7.79 12.15 12.88
CA HIS A 191 -8.94 11.30 13.21
C HIS A 191 -10.02 12.01 14.05
N SER A 192 -9.70 13.16 14.63
CA SER A 192 -10.67 13.98 15.36
C SER A 192 -11.42 14.98 14.47
N ILE A 193 -10.96 15.18 13.24
CA ILE A 193 -11.48 16.18 12.28
C ILE A 193 -11.77 15.61 10.89
N ASP A 194 -11.63 14.30 10.68
CA ASP A 194 -11.72 13.62 9.39
C ASP A 194 -13.12 13.67 8.76
N HIS A 195 -14.17 13.78 9.57
CA HIS A 195 -15.56 13.80 9.09
C HIS A 195 -15.92 14.98 8.18
N ASN A 196 -15.12 16.04 8.19
CA ASN A 196 -15.42 17.29 7.48
C ASN A 196 -14.33 17.72 6.51
N LEU A 197 -13.22 17.00 6.43
CA LEU A 197 -12.03 17.37 5.67
C LEU A 197 -11.54 16.19 4.84
N LEU A 198 -11.15 16.46 3.60
CA LEU A 198 -10.51 15.47 2.76
C LEU A 198 -9.01 15.38 3.11
N LYS A 199 -8.50 14.17 3.27
CA LYS A 199 -7.07 13.90 3.42
C LYS A 199 -6.53 13.26 2.16
N LEU A 200 -5.41 13.76 1.70
CA LEU A 200 -4.58 13.13 0.68
C LEU A 200 -3.32 12.60 1.38
N ASP A 201 -3.02 11.34 1.23
CA ASP A 201 -1.76 10.77 1.67
C ASP A 201 -0.78 10.74 0.48
N ILE A 202 0.09 11.74 0.43
CA ILE A 202 1.14 11.88 -0.58
C ILE A 202 2.38 11.21 -0.03
N LEU A 203 2.56 9.94 -0.40
CA LEU A 203 3.60 9.08 0.13
C LEU A 203 4.84 9.13 -0.77
N GLY A 204 6.02 9.17 -0.13
CA GLY A 204 7.30 9.06 -0.83
C GLY A 204 7.80 7.63 -0.73
N HIS A 205 7.89 6.94 -1.87
CA HIS A 205 8.37 5.57 -1.99
C HIS A 205 9.63 5.47 -2.83
N ASP A 206 10.44 4.46 -2.59
CA ASP A 206 11.61 4.16 -3.40
C ASP A 206 11.22 3.46 -4.71
N ASP A 207 10.14 2.68 -4.73
CA ASP A 207 9.71 1.92 -5.90
C ASP A 207 9.49 2.76 -7.16
N PRO A 208 8.75 3.89 -7.12
CA PRO A 208 8.62 4.77 -8.30
C PRO A 208 9.96 5.33 -8.77
N THR A 209 10.90 5.58 -7.84
CA THR A 209 12.26 6.04 -8.17
C THR A 209 13.04 4.95 -8.89
N MET A 210 12.98 3.71 -8.39
CA MET A 210 13.65 2.55 -8.98
C MET A 210 13.09 2.23 -10.36
N ILE A 211 11.77 2.20 -10.53
CA ILE A 211 11.11 1.96 -11.81
C ILE A 211 11.55 3.02 -12.83
N LYS A 212 11.51 4.29 -12.46
CA LYS A 212 11.94 5.39 -13.33
C LYS A 212 13.41 5.27 -13.74
N THR A 213 14.28 4.94 -12.79
CA THR A 213 15.70 4.74 -13.04
C THR A 213 15.94 3.57 -14.00
N LEU A 214 15.21 2.46 -13.81
CA LEU A 214 15.31 1.30 -14.71
C LEU A 214 14.82 1.64 -16.13
N GLU A 215 13.70 2.36 -16.26
CA GLU A 215 13.22 2.84 -17.57
C GLU A 215 14.28 3.72 -18.26
N GLU A 216 14.89 4.64 -17.54
CA GLU A 216 15.92 5.53 -18.07
C GLU A 216 17.18 4.75 -18.49
N LEU A 217 17.62 3.77 -17.69
CA LEU A 217 18.78 2.93 -18.02
C LEU A 217 18.52 2.06 -19.24
N ILE A 218 17.38 1.37 -19.31
CA ILE A 218 17.02 0.49 -20.43
C ILE A 218 16.89 1.30 -21.73
N ASN A 219 16.32 2.49 -21.65
CA ASN A 219 16.14 3.36 -22.82
C ASN A 219 17.39 4.20 -23.18
N SER A 220 18.46 4.12 -22.37
CA SER A 220 19.68 4.87 -22.64
C SER A 220 20.54 4.20 -23.74
N ASP A 221 21.33 5.01 -24.45
CA ASP A 221 22.29 4.52 -25.44
C ASP A 221 23.44 3.67 -24.84
N ALA A 222 23.51 3.61 -23.48
CA ALA A 222 24.51 2.82 -22.77
C ALA A 222 24.21 1.31 -22.76
N MET A 223 23.00 0.91 -23.12
CA MET A 223 22.61 -0.49 -23.23
C MET A 223 22.77 -0.96 -24.68
N ASP A 224 23.63 -1.94 -24.90
CA ASP A 224 23.87 -2.54 -26.23
C ASP A 224 22.66 -3.31 -26.80
N ASN A 225 21.71 -3.66 -25.95
CA ASN A 225 20.47 -4.34 -26.31
C ASN A 225 19.34 -3.32 -26.48
N LYS A 226 18.94 -3.10 -27.72
CA LYS A 226 17.74 -2.31 -27.99
C LYS A 226 16.51 -3.12 -27.61
N TYR A 227 15.70 -2.55 -26.74
CA TYR A 227 14.39 -3.10 -26.41
C TYR A 227 13.48 -3.08 -27.65
N ASP A 228 12.82 -4.21 -27.95
CA ASP A 228 11.94 -4.39 -29.11
C ASP A 228 10.47 -4.03 -28.80
N GLY A 229 10.26 -3.03 -27.98
CA GLY A 229 8.94 -2.51 -27.61
C GLY A 229 8.35 -1.54 -28.63
N VAL A 230 7.16 -1.03 -28.34
CA VAL A 230 6.50 -0.03 -29.19
C VAL A 230 7.36 1.22 -29.29
N ASN A 231 7.76 1.58 -30.51
CA ASN A 231 8.71 2.66 -30.81
C ASN A 231 10.12 2.49 -30.21
N ASN A 232 10.54 1.26 -29.87
CA ASN A 232 11.81 0.96 -29.19
C ASN A 232 12.00 1.70 -27.85
N VAL A 233 10.93 2.00 -27.14
CA VAL A 233 10.95 2.62 -25.81
C VAL A 233 10.32 1.65 -24.82
N PHE A 234 11.08 1.27 -23.80
CA PHE A 234 10.60 0.45 -22.71
C PHE A 234 9.79 1.30 -21.72
N LYS A 235 8.66 0.75 -21.27
CA LYS A 235 7.87 1.26 -20.15
C LYS A 235 7.60 0.14 -19.16
N ALA A 236 7.49 0.47 -17.88
CA ALA A 236 7.16 -0.49 -16.85
C ALA A 236 5.80 -1.18 -17.10
N THR A 237 4.89 -0.49 -17.78
CA THR A 237 3.59 -1.03 -18.20
C THR A 237 3.67 -2.13 -19.27
N ASP A 238 4.83 -2.28 -19.92
CA ASP A 238 5.07 -3.33 -20.92
C ASP A 238 5.47 -4.66 -20.26
N ILE A 239 5.75 -4.66 -18.96
CA ILE A 239 6.14 -5.87 -18.21
C ILE A 239 4.93 -6.79 -18.06
N PRO A 240 5.05 -8.07 -18.52
CA PRO A 240 3.98 -9.04 -18.32
C PRO A 240 3.80 -9.36 -16.83
N LEU A 241 2.56 -9.35 -16.37
CA LEU A 241 2.21 -9.63 -14.96
C LEU A 241 1.96 -11.12 -14.68
N ASP A 242 2.13 -11.98 -15.68
CA ASP A 242 1.88 -13.43 -15.64
C ASP A 242 3.13 -14.26 -15.97
N ASP A 243 4.32 -13.68 -15.83
CA ASP A 243 5.57 -14.38 -16.12
C ASP A 243 5.82 -15.55 -15.14
N PRO A 244 5.92 -16.80 -15.63
CA PRO A 244 6.11 -17.96 -14.75
C PRO A 244 7.46 -17.94 -14.02
N GLY A 245 8.48 -17.31 -14.59
CA GLY A 245 9.78 -17.15 -13.96
C GLY A 245 9.69 -16.27 -12.73
N VAL A 246 8.96 -15.16 -12.83
CA VAL A 246 8.71 -14.27 -11.69
C VAL A 246 7.90 -14.99 -10.60
N MET A 247 6.87 -15.75 -10.97
CA MET A 247 6.12 -16.55 -10.00
C MET A 247 6.99 -17.63 -9.32
N GLY A 248 8.02 -18.12 -10.01
CA GLY A 248 9.00 -19.05 -9.45
C GLY A 248 9.78 -18.49 -8.25
N LEU A 249 9.96 -17.15 -8.15
CA LEU A 249 10.60 -16.50 -7.00
C LEU A 249 9.86 -16.73 -5.68
N PHE A 250 8.53 -16.90 -5.76
CA PHE A 250 7.67 -17.16 -4.60
C PHE A 250 7.54 -18.66 -4.27
N ALA A 251 8.17 -19.52 -5.05
CA ALA A 251 8.17 -20.98 -4.84
C ALA A 251 9.56 -21.50 -4.40
N GLY A 252 10.64 -20.81 -4.76
CA GLY A 252 12.00 -21.25 -4.47
C GLY A 252 13.05 -20.23 -4.94
N THR A 253 14.31 -20.65 -4.93
CA THR A 253 15.47 -19.85 -5.34
C THR A 253 16.03 -20.26 -6.71
N GLU A 254 15.54 -21.33 -7.29
CA GLU A 254 16.07 -21.96 -8.51
C GLU A 254 16.06 -21.00 -9.72
N VAL A 255 15.05 -20.15 -9.79
CA VAL A 255 14.92 -19.15 -10.89
C VAL A 255 16.09 -18.17 -10.90
N LEU A 256 16.66 -17.86 -9.72
CA LEU A 256 17.83 -17.01 -9.57
C LEU A 256 19.15 -17.77 -9.78
N GLY A 257 19.12 -19.09 -9.90
CA GLY A 257 20.32 -19.93 -10.00
C GLY A 257 21.17 -19.95 -8.73
N ILE A 258 20.56 -19.67 -7.57
CA ILE A 258 21.21 -19.66 -6.25
C ILE A 258 20.55 -20.67 -5.33
N THR A 259 21.19 -20.96 -4.21
CA THR A 259 20.66 -21.82 -3.15
C THR A 259 20.21 -20.99 -1.95
N PRO A 260 19.36 -21.52 -1.05
CA PRO A 260 18.99 -20.82 0.17
C PRO A 260 20.18 -20.38 1.03
N GLU A 261 21.29 -21.15 1.02
CA GLU A 261 22.51 -20.86 1.77
C GLU A 261 23.21 -19.58 1.27
N ASP A 262 23.04 -19.22 0.00
CA ASP A 262 23.59 -17.98 -0.58
C ASP A 262 22.88 -16.72 -0.08
N ILE A 263 21.69 -16.88 0.51
CA ILE A 263 20.83 -15.79 1.02
C ILE A 263 20.34 -16.05 2.45
N ASP A 264 21.28 -16.35 3.33
CA ASP A 264 21.07 -16.56 4.79
C ASP A 264 19.99 -17.61 5.13
N GLY A 265 19.83 -18.63 4.28
CA GLY A 265 18.88 -19.71 4.49
C GLY A 265 17.44 -19.41 4.10
N CYS A 266 17.18 -18.28 3.45
CA CYS A 266 15.83 -17.99 2.96
C CYS A 266 15.42 -18.96 1.86
N PRO A 267 14.29 -19.70 2.00
CA PRO A 267 13.89 -20.70 1.03
C PRO A 267 13.26 -20.13 -0.24
N LEU A 268 13.03 -18.82 -0.31
CA LEU A 268 12.35 -18.15 -1.41
C LEU A 268 13.23 -17.10 -2.08
N GLY A 269 13.07 -16.93 -3.39
CA GLY A 269 13.77 -15.91 -4.18
C GLY A 269 13.20 -14.50 -4.08
N CYS A 270 12.12 -14.28 -3.34
CA CYS A 270 11.42 -13.00 -3.26
C CYS A 270 11.94 -12.05 -2.17
N LEU A 271 13.08 -12.34 -1.53
CA LEU A 271 13.64 -11.54 -0.43
C LEU A 271 13.85 -10.07 -0.80
N GLY A 272 14.22 -9.78 -2.04
CA GLY A 272 14.41 -8.41 -2.55
C GLY A 272 13.15 -7.76 -3.12
N VAL A 273 12.00 -8.44 -3.11
CA VAL A 273 10.74 -7.87 -3.62
C VAL A 273 10.11 -7.01 -2.53
N PRO A 274 9.77 -5.73 -2.81
CA PRO A 274 9.12 -4.85 -1.84
C PRO A 274 7.89 -5.50 -1.21
N GLU A 275 7.71 -5.30 0.10
CA GLU A 275 6.67 -5.89 0.95
C GLU A 275 6.77 -7.41 1.16
N PHE A 276 7.39 -8.18 0.24
CA PHE A 276 7.51 -9.64 0.35
C PHE A 276 8.80 -10.13 1.00
N GLY A 277 9.76 -9.24 1.30
CA GLY A 277 11.07 -9.59 1.87
C GLY A 277 11.13 -9.63 3.40
N THR A 278 10.03 -9.44 4.12
CA THR A 278 10.02 -9.55 5.59
C THR A 278 9.79 -11.01 6.03
N ASP A 279 10.38 -11.42 7.14
CA ASP A 279 10.20 -12.77 7.70
C ASP A 279 8.72 -13.16 7.83
N PHE A 280 7.89 -12.20 8.24
CA PHE A 280 6.46 -12.39 8.38
C PHE A 280 5.79 -12.74 7.04
N VAL A 281 6.06 -11.98 5.98
CA VAL A 281 5.44 -12.20 4.67
C VAL A 281 6.06 -13.42 3.97
N ILE A 282 7.36 -13.67 4.14
CA ILE A 282 8.01 -14.91 3.65
C ILE A 282 7.30 -16.12 4.23
N GLN A 283 7.00 -16.11 5.53
CA GLN A 283 6.25 -17.23 6.15
C GLN A 283 4.83 -17.36 5.56
N MET A 284 4.14 -16.22 5.33
CA MET A 284 2.82 -16.25 4.66
C MET A 284 2.89 -16.90 3.27
N VAL A 285 3.91 -16.59 2.48
CA VAL A 285 4.12 -17.17 1.15
C VAL A 285 4.38 -18.68 1.26
N ILE A 286 5.18 -19.11 2.22
CA ILE A 286 5.44 -20.55 2.48
C ILE A 286 4.15 -21.28 2.83
N ASP A 287 3.31 -20.70 3.69
CA ASP A 287 2.06 -21.31 4.16
C ASP A 287 1.02 -21.37 3.03
N THR A 288 0.94 -20.35 2.19
CA THR A 288 -0.11 -20.21 1.17
C THR A 288 0.26 -20.77 -0.20
N LYS A 289 1.54 -20.83 -0.54
CA LYS A 289 2.09 -21.31 -1.83
C LYS A 289 1.40 -20.68 -3.05
N PRO A 290 1.49 -19.37 -3.24
CA PRO A 290 0.80 -18.65 -4.30
C PRO A 290 1.20 -19.15 -5.68
N LYS A 291 0.27 -19.12 -6.62
CA LYS A 291 0.47 -19.57 -8.01
C LYS A 291 0.10 -18.50 -9.03
N THR A 292 -0.58 -17.45 -8.60
CA THR A 292 -1.14 -16.42 -9.48
C THR A 292 -0.85 -15.03 -8.92
N LEU A 293 -0.91 -14.01 -9.76
CA LEU A 293 -0.83 -12.61 -9.34
C LEU A 293 -1.93 -12.29 -8.33
N SER A 294 -3.13 -12.83 -8.54
CA SER A 294 -4.26 -12.68 -7.62
C SER A 294 -3.95 -13.19 -6.22
N ASP A 295 -3.23 -14.30 -6.09
CA ASP A 295 -2.80 -14.81 -4.78
C ASP A 295 -1.82 -13.85 -4.09
N LEU A 296 -0.87 -13.29 -4.84
CA LEU A 296 0.10 -12.32 -4.31
C LEU A 296 -0.59 -11.05 -3.82
N ILE A 297 -1.54 -10.52 -4.58
CA ILE A 297 -2.33 -9.34 -4.19
C ILE A 297 -3.07 -9.61 -2.87
N ARG A 298 -3.63 -10.80 -2.70
CA ARG A 298 -4.32 -11.18 -1.46
C ARG A 298 -3.38 -11.35 -0.28
N ILE A 299 -2.20 -11.95 -0.50
CA ILE A 299 -1.16 -12.06 0.55
C ILE A 299 -0.73 -10.67 1.00
N SER A 300 -0.45 -9.76 0.05
CA SER A 300 -0.13 -8.37 0.37
C SER A 300 -1.26 -7.71 1.19
N GLY A 301 -2.51 -7.85 0.77
CA GLY A 301 -3.64 -7.33 1.53
C GLY A 301 -3.78 -7.90 2.94
N LEU A 302 -3.58 -9.22 3.10
CA LEU A 302 -3.67 -9.90 4.40
C LEU A 302 -2.47 -9.62 5.32
N SER A 303 -1.34 -9.15 4.78
CA SER A 303 -0.17 -8.76 5.57
C SER A 303 -0.34 -7.42 6.30
N HIS A 304 -1.35 -6.64 5.92
CA HIS A 304 -1.66 -5.33 6.50
C HIS A 304 -2.79 -5.44 7.53
N GLY A 305 -2.66 -4.67 8.60
CA GLY A 305 -3.63 -4.62 9.69
C GLY A 305 -3.33 -5.59 10.84
N THR A 306 -3.81 -5.21 12.02
CA THR A 306 -3.70 -6.01 13.25
C THR A 306 -4.67 -7.18 13.19
N ASP A 307 -4.19 -8.38 13.55
CA ASP A 307 -5.00 -9.60 13.70
C ASP A 307 -5.75 -10.05 12.43
N VAL A 308 -5.29 -9.61 11.24
CA VAL A 308 -5.90 -10.03 9.97
C VAL A 308 -5.38 -11.41 9.56
N TRP A 309 -4.08 -11.62 9.67
CA TRP A 309 -3.43 -12.89 9.31
C TRP A 309 -3.34 -13.84 10.51
N LEU A 310 -2.56 -13.46 11.55
CA LEU A 310 -2.28 -14.30 12.71
C LEU A 310 -3.57 -14.62 13.48
N ASN A 311 -3.72 -15.89 13.83
CA ASN A 311 -4.89 -16.44 14.56
C ASN A 311 -6.25 -16.23 13.84
N ASN A 312 -6.23 -15.86 12.56
CA ASN A 312 -7.42 -15.66 11.74
C ASN A 312 -7.28 -16.37 10.39
N ALA A 313 -6.92 -15.67 9.31
CA ALA A 313 -6.80 -16.26 7.99
C ALA A 313 -5.78 -17.41 7.94
N GLN A 314 -4.66 -17.29 8.63
CA GLN A 314 -3.64 -18.32 8.77
C GLN A 314 -4.25 -19.63 9.31
N THR A 315 -4.94 -19.57 10.44
CA THR A 315 -5.54 -20.75 11.07
C THR A 315 -6.56 -21.43 10.15
N LEU A 316 -7.38 -20.64 9.43
CA LEU A 316 -8.35 -21.20 8.49
C LEU A 316 -7.69 -21.94 7.32
N ILE A 317 -6.56 -21.42 6.84
CA ILE A 317 -5.80 -22.02 5.74
C ILE A 317 -5.05 -23.28 6.22
N GLU A 318 -4.38 -23.23 7.37
CA GLU A 318 -3.69 -24.37 7.97
C GLU A 318 -4.62 -25.53 8.28
N GLU A 319 -5.82 -25.25 8.77
CA GLU A 319 -6.86 -26.25 9.03
C GLU A 319 -7.58 -26.75 7.77
N GLY A 320 -7.24 -26.22 6.59
CA GLY A 320 -7.88 -26.55 5.31
C GLY A 320 -9.33 -26.09 5.18
N LYS A 321 -9.78 -25.16 6.03
CA LYS A 321 -11.13 -24.59 6.00
C LYS A 321 -11.28 -23.49 4.95
N ALA A 322 -10.19 -22.87 4.56
CA ALA A 322 -10.14 -21.85 3.53
C ALA A 322 -8.88 -21.99 2.67
N THR A 323 -8.89 -21.35 1.52
CA THR A 323 -7.72 -21.10 0.67
C THR A 323 -7.41 -19.62 0.69
N ILE A 324 -6.26 -19.20 0.15
CA ILE A 324 -5.94 -17.78 0.02
C ILE A 324 -7.03 -17.01 -0.75
N SER A 325 -7.69 -17.68 -1.71
CA SER A 325 -8.77 -17.10 -2.49
C SER A 325 -10.08 -16.92 -1.73
N THR A 326 -10.33 -17.73 -0.69
CA THR A 326 -11.59 -17.75 0.04
C THR A 326 -11.47 -17.17 1.45
N ALA A 327 -10.27 -17.03 1.99
CA ALA A 327 -10.04 -16.54 3.34
C ALA A 327 -10.57 -15.11 3.57
N ILE A 328 -10.58 -14.26 2.52
CA ILE A 328 -11.08 -12.88 2.60
C ILE A 328 -12.61 -12.83 2.60
N CYS A 329 -13.27 -13.82 2.01
CA CYS A 329 -14.73 -13.89 1.90
C CYS A 329 -15.40 -14.58 3.08
N THR A 330 -14.64 -15.23 3.95
CA THR A 330 -15.18 -15.86 5.16
C THR A 330 -15.30 -14.84 6.29
N ARG A 331 -16.52 -14.52 6.63
CA ARG A 331 -16.84 -13.76 7.84
C ARG A 331 -16.94 -14.70 9.04
#